data_95e82984e1de40b6a1192f7a80b76c54
#
_entry.id   95e82984e1de40b6a1192f7a80b76c54
#
_cell.length_a   1.000
_cell.length_b   1.000
_cell.length_c   1.000
_cell.angle_alpha   90.00
_cell.angle_beta   90.00
_cell.angle_gamma   90.00
#
_symmetry.space_group_name_H-M   'P 1'
#
loop_
_entity.id
_entity.type
_entity.pdbx_description
1 polymer ?
#
loop_
_entity_poly.entity_id
_entity_poly.type
_entity_poly.pdbx_seq_one_letter_code
_entity_poly.pdbx_strand_id
1 'polypeptide(L)'
;SLLTGMNAAHTGITNWTSTMRDTPSDATGGAVAMETGQIEENTGDRLIRPEWNINGMSPAPGVAHTQYATPLPQLLKDAGYFTIHVGKAHWASAGTPGASPYNMGFVVNVSGNVAGMPRSYQSEENYGNTPEKWNMLAVQNMTEYYGTGVHLTEALTREALKTLEYPIRHGEPFFLYMAHYATHTPIQPDKRFIQKYL
;
A
#
# COMPACT_ATOMS: atom_id res chain seq x y z
N SER A 1 11.42 1.19 -5.29
CA SER A 1 12.92 1.12 -5.23
C SER A 1 13.43 0.68 -3.86
N LEU A 2 12.92 1.21 -2.73
CA LEU A 2 13.42 0.85 -1.39
C LEU A 2 13.38 -0.68 -1.14
N LEU A 3 12.25 -1.31 -1.41
CA LEU A 3 12.04 -2.74 -1.12
C LEU A 3 12.79 -3.70 -2.06
N THR A 4 13.30 -3.22 -3.19
CA THR A 4 13.89 -4.10 -4.22
C THR A 4 15.30 -3.68 -4.65
N GLY A 5 15.79 -2.53 -4.21
CA GLY A 5 17.05 -1.96 -4.68
C GLY A 5 17.03 -1.51 -6.15
N MET A 6 15.92 -1.67 -6.85
CA MET A 6 15.78 -1.31 -8.26
C MET A 6 15.20 0.10 -8.41
N ASN A 7 15.65 0.85 -9.40
CA ASN A 7 15.07 2.16 -9.74
C ASN A 7 13.84 1.99 -10.67
N ALA A 8 13.10 3.08 -10.89
CA ALA A 8 11.88 3.05 -11.70
C ALA A 8 12.13 2.62 -13.16
N ALA A 9 13.24 3.04 -13.75
CA ALA A 9 13.62 2.64 -15.11
C ALA A 9 13.86 1.13 -15.22
N HIS A 10 14.45 0.53 -14.18
CA HIS A 10 14.70 -0.91 -14.14
C HIS A 10 13.41 -1.72 -13.92
N THR A 11 12.51 -1.21 -13.08
CA THR A 11 11.25 -1.92 -12.79
C THR A 11 10.20 -1.76 -13.88
N GLY A 12 10.32 -0.75 -14.74
CA GLY A 12 9.27 -0.41 -15.70
C GLY A 12 7.99 0.17 -15.10
N ILE A 13 7.97 0.38 -13.78
CA ILE A 13 6.83 1.00 -13.08
C ILE A 13 6.94 2.51 -13.28
N THR A 14 6.16 3.05 -14.20
CA THR A 14 6.23 4.46 -14.61
C THR A 14 5.12 5.32 -14.03
N ASN A 15 4.16 4.70 -13.35
CA ASN A 15 3.02 5.37 -12.75
C ASN A 15 2.66 4.70 -11.40
N TRP A 16 1.71 5.28 -10.66
CA TRP A 16 1.20 4.64 -9.46
C TRP A 16 0.46 3.34 -9.79
N THR A 17 0.53 2.38 -8.90
CA THR A 17 -0.06 1.05 -9.07
C THR A 17 -1.58 1.12 -8.96
N SER A 18 -2.29 0.55 -9.93
CA SER A 18 -3.74 0.39 -9.86
C SER A 18 -4.11 -0.62 -8.76
N THR A 19 -5.18 -0.33 -8.02
CA THR A 19 -5.69 -1.25 -6.98
C THR A 19 -6.37 -2.47 -7.58
N MET A 20 -6.91 -2.34 -8.78
CA MET A 20 -7.60 -3.43 -9.48
C MET A 20 -6.70 -4.00 -10.58
N ARG A 21 -6.67 -5.31 -10.67
CA ARG A 21 -6.05 -6.00 -11.80
C ARG A 21 -6.97 -5.91 -13.02
N ASP A 22 -6.35 -5.77 -14.19
CA ASP A 22 -7.01 -5.84 -15.50
C ASP A 22 -8.19 -4.84 -15.69
N THR A 23 -8.27 -3.83 -14.87
CA THR A 23 -9.15 -2.69 -15.15
C THR A 23 -8.45 -1.71 -16.08
N PRO A 24 -9.19 -0.97 -16.93
CA PRO A 24 -8.67 0.24 -17.54
C PRO A 24 -8.02 1.04 -16.41
N SER A 25 -6.74 1.19 -16.47
CA SER A 25 -6.00 1.62 -15.31
C SER A 25 -6.42 3.00 -14.90
N ASP A 26 -6.91 3.12 -13.74
CA ASP A 26 -7.08 4.37 -13.06
C ASP A 26 -5.77 5.05 -12.74
N ALA A 27 -4.66 4.36 -12.97
CA ALA A 27 -3.33 4.88 -12.73
C ALA A 27 -3.05 6.20 -13.46
N THR A 28 -3.86 6.52 -14.46
CA THR A 28 -3.78 7.80 -15.19
C THR A 28 -5.13 8.51 -15.25
N GLY A 29 -5.98 8.33 -14.26
CA GLY A 29 -7.34 8.89 -14.31
C GLY A 29 -8.29 8.13 -15.23
N GLY A 30 -8.14 6.81 -15.31
CA GLY A 30 -9.05 5.93 -16.05
C GLY A 30 -8.71 5.73 -17.53
N ALA A 31 -7.59 6.26 -17.99
CA ALA A 31 -7.31 6.29 -19.42
C ALA A 31 -6.34 5.21 -19.93
N VAL A 32 -5.72 4.42 -19.06
CA VAL A 32 -4.70 3.44 -19.49
C VAL A 32 -5.15 2.03 -19.22
N ALA A 33 -5.63 1.34 -20.24
CA ALA A 33 -5.71 -0.11 -20.20
C ALA A 33 -4.29 -0.68 -20.26
N MET A 34 -3.95 -1.59 -19.36
CA MET A 34 -2.63 -2.20 -19.31
C MET A 34 -2.38 -3.22 -20.43
N GLU A 35 -3.36 -3.54 -21.22
CA GLU A 35 -3.35 -4.73 -22.09
C GLU A 35 -3.16 -4.47 -23.57
N THR A 36 -3.22 -3.24 -24.01
CA THR A 36 -3.21 -3.06 -25.46
C THR A 36 -2.30 -1.93 -25.85
N GLY A 37 -1.32 -2.20 -26.68
CA GLY A 37 -0.57 -1.19 -27.41
C GLY A 37 -1.46 -0.35 -28.33
N GLN A 38 -2.73 -0.14 -27.97
CA GLN A 38 -3.67 0.66 -28.71
C GLN A 38 -3.49 2.14 -28.42
N ILE A 39 -3.52 2.91 -29.46
CA ILE A 39 -3.56 4.37 -29.40
C ILE A 39 -5.02 4.77 -29.28
N GLU A 40 -5.43 5.32 -28.15
CA GLU A 40 -6.72 6.02 -28.08
C GLU A 40 -6.58 7.45 -28.57
N GLU A 41 -7.23 7.72 -29.68
CA GLU A 41 -7.47 9.09 -30.12
C GLU A 41 -8.69 9.62 -29.37
N ASN A 42 -8.46 10.15 -28.18
CA ASN A 42 -9.48 10.89 -27.47
C ASN A 42 -8.96 12.32 -27.30
N THR A 43 -9.67 13.29 -27.80
CA THR A 43 -9.35 14.73 -27.70
C THR A 43 -8.13 15.22 -28.48
N GLY A 44 -7.60 14.46 -29.45
CA GLY A 44 -6.43 14.87 -30.26
C GLY A 44 -5.07 14.56 -29.63
N ASP A 45 -5.05 14.06 -28.40
CA ASP A 45 -3.85 13.56 -27.75
C ASP A 45 -3.72 12.05 -27.95
N ARG A 46 -2.59 11.61 -28.47
CA ARG A 46 -2.29 10.18 -28.62
C ARG A 46 -1.82 9.61 -27.29
N LEU A 47 -2.70 8.95 -26.57
CA LEU A 47 -2.29 8.13 -25.44
C LEU A 47 -1.78 6.79 -25.95
N ILE A 48 -0.46 6.62 -25.92
CA ILE A 48 0.17 5.33 -26.18
C ILE A 48 0.01 4.50 -24.90
N ARG A 49 -0.69 3.38 -25.03
CA ARG A 49 -0.85 2.40 -23.97
C ARG A 49 0.18 1.30 -24.19
N PRO A 50 1.34 1.36 -23.54
CA PRO A 50 2.36 0.38 -23.77
C PRO A 50 2.05 -0.94 -23.11
N GLU A 51 2.26 -2.02 -23.83
CA GLU A 51 2.20 -3.39 -23.29
C GLU A 51 3.17 -3.62 -22.14
N TRP A 52 4.22 -2.78 -22.05
CA TRP A 52 5.22 -2.84 -20.98
C TRP A 52 4.82 -2.11 -19.69
N ASN A 53 3.60 -1.59 -19.59
CA ASN A 53 3.17 -0.94 -18.36
C ASN A 53 3.07 -1.96 -17.23
N ILE A 54 4.01 -1.85 -16.30
CA ILE A 54 4.09 -2.72 -15.15
C ILE A 54 3.26 -2.12 -14.01
N ASN A 55 2.32 -2.90 -13.49
CA ASN A 55 1.40 -2.50 -12.43
C ASN A 55 1.78 -3.12 -11.09
N GLY A 56 2.96 -2.77 -10.61
CA GLY A 56 3.45 -3.19 -9.31
C GLY A 56 4.47 -4.32 -9.35
N MET A 57 4.75 -4.85 -8.18
CA MET A 57 5.77 -5.86 -7.96
C MET A 57 5.17 -7.22 -7.62
N SER A 58 5.90 -8.29 -7.94
CA SER A 58 5.56 -9.64 -7.50
C SER A 58 6.80 -10.34 -6.93
N PRO A 59 6.69 -11.00 -5.77
CA PRO A 59 7.73 -11.89 -5.27
C PRO A 59 7.74 -13.25 -5.99
N ALA A 60 6.75 -13.52 -6.83
CA ALA A 60 6.67 -14.71 -7.67
C ALA A 60 6.95 -14.36 -9.13
N PRO A 61 7.73 -15.18 -9.86
CA PRO A 61 7.99 -14.94 -11.28
C PRO A 61 6.76 -15.24 -12.14
N GLY A 62 6.72 -14.69 -13.35
CA GLY A 62 5.71 -15.01 -14.36
C GLY A 62 4.30 -14.44 -14.09
N VAL A 63 4.14 -13.54 -13.14
CA VAL A 63 2.87 -12.84 -12.91
C VAL A 63 2.74 -11.70 -13.90
N ALA A 64 1.73 -11.78 -14.77
CA ALA A 64 1.52 -10.80 -15.82
C ALA A 64 1.43 -9.36 -15.27
N HIS A 65 1.99 -8.42 -16.01
CA HIS A 65 2.02 -6.98 -15.68
C HIS A 65 2.64 -6.64 -14.33
N THR A 66 3.51 -7.50 -13.79
CA THR A 66 4.26 -7.21 -12.57
C THR A 66 5.75 -7.36 -12.77
N GLN A 67 6.53 -6.56 -12.06
CA GLN A 67 7.98 -6.72 -11.99
C GLN A 67 8.31 -7.78 -10.92
N TYR A 68 8.97 -8.85 -11.34
CA TYR A 68 9.50 -9.84 -10.41
C TYR A 68 10.70 -9.26 -9.64
N ALA A 69 10.67 -9.42 -8.33
CA ALA A 69 11.80 -9.08 -7.46
C ALA A 69 11.73 -9.85 -6.14
N THR A 70 12.88 -10.21 -5.58
CA THR A 70 12.98 -10.63 -4.18
C THR A 70 12.99 -9.39 -3.30
N PRO A 71 11.96 -9.16 -2.45
CA PRO A 71 11.91 -7.94 -1.65
C PRO A 71 12.87 -7.99 -0.47
N LEU A 72 13.36 -6.83 -0.06
CA LEU A 72 14.23 -6.68 1.11
C LEU A 72 13.67 -7.36 2.38
N PRO A 73 12.38 -7.25 2.72
CA PRO A 73 11.84 -7.93 3.90
C PRO A 73 11.99 -9.45 3.83
N GLN A 74 11.90 -10.04 2.64
CA GLN A 74 12.13 -11.49 2.49
C GLN A 74 13.58 -11.84 2.81
N LEU A 75 14.54 -11.09 2.29
CA LEU A 75 15.96 -11.33 2.58
C LEU A 75 16.28 -11.17 4.07
N LEU A 76 15.68 -10.17 4.71
CA LEU A 76 15.86 -9.96 6.16
C LEU A 76 15.21 -11.07 6.97
N LYS A 77 14.01 -11.50 6.59
CA LYS A 77 13.34 -12.65 7.21
C LYS A 77 14.20 -13.91 7.12
N ASP A 78 14.76 -14.18 5.94
CA ASP A 78 15.63 -15.34 5.73
C ASP A 78 16.95 -15.24 6.54
N ALA A 79 17.36 -14.02 6.85
CA ALA A 79 18.49 -13.73 7.73
C ALA A 79 18.11 -13.73 9.24
N GLY A 80 16.88 -14.11 9.61
CA GLY A 80 16.43 -14.25 10.98
C GLY A 80 15.86 -12.99 11.62
N TYR A 81 15.53 -11.96 10.83
CA TYR A 81 14.84 -10.78 11.34
C TYR A 81 13.34 -11.02 11.49
N PHE A 82 12.76 -10.51 12.57
CA PHE A 82 11.31 -10.40 12.73
C PHE A 82 10.81 -9.20 11.92
N THR A 83 10.12 -9.46 10.80
CA THR A 83 9.77 -8.43 9.82
C THR A 83 8.34 -7.94 10.01
N ILE A 84 8.16 -6.63 10.18
CA ILE A 84 6.90 -5.98 10.52
C ILE A 84 6.56 -4.92 9.47
N HIS A 85 5.35 -4.97 8.95
CA HIS A 85 4.76 -3.93 8.12
C HIS A 85 3.61 -3.26 8.85
N VAL A 86 3.58 -1.93 8.87
CA VAL A 86 2.48 -1.14 9.44
C VAL A 86 2.11 -0.01 8.49
N GLY A 87 0.85 0.05 8.08
CA GLY A 87 0.30 1.12 7.28
C GLY A 87 0.18 0.82 5.79
N LYS A 88 0.50 1.78 4.93
CA LYS A 88 0.33 1.69 3.48
C LYS A 88 1.30 0.70 2.83
N ALA A 89 0.78 -0.23 2.05
CA ALA A 89 1.58 -1.11 1.17
C ALA A 89 1.53 -0.64 -0.29
N HIS A 90 0.43 -0.87 -0.99
CA HIS A 90 0.20 -0.37 -2.37
C HIS A 90 1.29 -0.79 -3.38
N TRP A 91 1.77 -2.03 -3.31
CA TRP A 91 2.88 -2.50 -4.14
C TRP A 91 2.45 -3.24 -5.40
N ALA A 92 1.21 -3.71 -5.43
CA ALA A 92 0.62 -4.43 -6.56
C ALA A 92 -0.92 -4.41 -6.49
N SER A 93 -1.57 -4.76 -7.58
CA SER A 93 -3.03 -4.81 -7.66
C SER A 93 -3.62 -6.03 -6.94
N ALA A 94 -4.89 -5.94 -6.59
CA ALA A 94 -5.65 -7.02 -5.98
C ALA A 94 -5.57 -8.30 -6.83
N GLY A 95 -5.48 -9.44 -6.17
CA GLY A 95 -5.38 -10.74 -6.83
C GLY A 95 -3.97 -11.10 -7.32
N THR A 96 -2.97 -10.25 -7.10
CA THR A 96 -1.57 -10.57 -7.39
C THR A 96 -0.80 -10.92 -6.10
N PRO A 97 0.29 -11.71 -6.17
CA PRO A 97 1.08 -12.05 -4.98
C PRO A 97 1.61 -10.82 -4.22
N GLY A 98 2.04 -9.78 -4.93
CA GLY A 98 2.57 -8.56 -4.32
C GLY A 98 1.54 -7.68 -3.62
N ALA A 99 0.24 -8.00 -3.74
CA ALA A 99 -0.83 -7.31 -3.03
C ALA A 99 -0.81 -7.53 -1.51
N SER A 100 -0.18 -8.62 -1.07
CA SER A 100 -0.10 -8.98 0.34
C SER A 100 1.29 -8.75 0.91
N PRO A 101 1.45 -7.97 1.99
CA PRO A 101 2.72 -7.82 2.69
C PRO A 101 3.32 -9.15 3.17
N TYR A 102 2.51 -10.12 3.51
CA TYR A 102 3.00 -11.45 3.92
C TYR A 102 3.81 -12.13 2.80
N ASN A 103 3.35 -12.01 1.55
CA ASN A 103 4.07 -12.57 0.41
C ASN A 103 5.37 -11.80 0.10
N MET A 104 5.46 -10.55 0.56
CA MET A 104 6.65 -9.72 0.42
C MET A 104 7.70 -9.97 1.53
N GLY A 105 7.48 -10.96 2.38
CA GLY A 105 8.41 -11.38 3.41
C GLY A 105 8.15 -10.74 4.80
N PHE A 106 7.03 -10.10 5.02
CA PHE A 106 6.65 -9.63 6.35
C PHE A 106 5.98 -10.74 7.17
N VAL A 107 6.38 -10.89 8.41
CA VAL A 107 5.77 -11.81 9.40
C VAL A 107 4.50 -11.21 9.99
N VAL A 108 4.52 -9.90 10.21
CA VAL A 108 3.37 -9.13 10.72
C VAL A 108 2.97 -8.10 9.70
N ASN A 109 1.65 -7.96 9.50
CA ASN A 109 1.07 -6.90 8.67
C ASN A 109 -0.08 -6.23 9.40
N VAL A 110 0.04 -4.95 9.66
CA VAL A 110 -1.02 -4.09 10.18
C VAL A 110 -1.47 -3.15 9.07
N SER A 111 -2.70 -3.33 8.61
CA SER A 111 -3.40 -2.46 7.66
C SER A 111 -2.83 -2.38 6.24
N GLY A 112 -1.74 -3.10 5.93
CA GLY A 112 -1.17 -3.10 4.58
C GLY A 112 -2.01 -3.90 3.60
N ASN A 113 -2.40 -3.27 2.49
CA ASN A 113 -3.15 -3.89 1.39
C ASN A 113 -2.90 -3.12 0.08
N VAL A 114 -3.75 -3.31 -0.91
CA VAL A 114 -3.67 -2.67 -2.23
C VAL A 114 -4.02 -1.17 -2.21
N ALA A 115 -4.56 -0.64 -1.12
CA ALA A 115 -4.98 0.74 -1.04
C ALA A 115 -3.78 1.70 -1.04
N GLY A 116 -3.78 2.65 -1.97
CA GLY A 116 -2.78 3.71 -2.06
C GLY A 116 -3.08 4.90 -1.17
N MET A 117 -4.30 5.00 -0.65
CA MET A 117 -4.76 6.07 0.23
C MET A 117 -5.81 5.51 1.20
N PRO A 118 -6.02 6.14 2.37
CA PRO A 118 -7.09 5.74 3.26
C PRO A 118 -8.41 6.36 2.79
N ARG A 119 -9.54 5.69 3.04
CA ARG A 119 -10.86 6.30 2.83
C ARG A 119 -11.11 7.44 3.81
N SER A 120 -10.62 7.29 5.04
CA SER A 120 -10.69 8.32 6.10
C SER A 120 -9.53 8.16 7.08
N TYR A 121 -9.13 9.29 7.68
CA TYR A 121 -8.20 9.34 8.82
C TYR A 121 -8.91 9.37 10.16
N GLN A 122 -10.23 9.48 10.16
CA GLN A 122 -11.03 9.67 11.37
C GLN A 122 -11.55 8.34 11.90
N SER A 123 -11.34 8.10 13.20
CA SER A 123 -11.85 6.91 13.88
C SER A 123 -13.38 6.90 13.98
N GLU A 124 -14.01 8.07 13.99
CA GLU A 124 -15.46 8.22 13.96
C GLU A 124 -16.10 7.73 12.66
N GLU A 125 -15.31 7.67 11.59
CA GLU A 125 -15.68 7.10 10.31
C GLU A 125 -15.11 5.67 10.15
N ASN A 126 -14.66 5.05 11.24
CA ASN A 126 -14.02 3.74 11.28
C ASN A 126 -12.89 3.59 10.23
N TYR A 127 -12.17 4.67 9.97
CA TYR A 127 -11.14 4.74 8.92
C TYR A 127 -11.63 4.27 7.54
N GLY A 128 -12.92 4.52 7.27
CA GLY A 128 -13.58 4.17 6.02
C GLY A 128 -14.20 2.77 5.98
N ASN A 129 -14.14 2.00 7.08
CA ASN A 129 -14.83 0.73 7.18
C ASN A 129 -16.30 0.96 7.52
N THR A 130 -17.19 0.57 6.61
CA THR A 130 -18.63 0.62 6.83
C THR A 130 -19.19 -0.78 6.63
N PRO A 131 -20.18 -1.21 7.44
CA PRO A 131 -20.78 -2.54 7.32
C PRO A 131 -21.43 -2.81 5.96
N GLU A 132 -21.79 -1.75 5.26
CA GLU A 132 -22.68 -1.81 4.10
C GLU A 132 -21.95 -1.88 2.76
N LYS A 133 -20.66 -1.58 2.71
CA LYS A 133 -19.89 -1.56 1.45
C LYS A 133 -18.47 -2.04 1.69
N TRP A 134 -18.10 -3.10 0.99
CA TRP A 134 -16.70 -3.40 0.80
C TRP A 134 -16.00 -2.19 0.15
N ASN A 135 -15.01 -1.67 0.81
CA ASN A 135 -14.28 -0.50 0.36
C ASN A 135 -12.79 -0.81 0.36
N MET A 136 -12.20 -0.90 -0.83
CA MET A 136 -10.77 -1.17 -1.00
C MET A 136 -9.86 -0.14 -0.32
N LEU A 137 -10.37 1.07 -0.10
CA LEU A 137 -9.63 2.15 0.55
C LEU A 137 -9.81 2.18 2.07
N ALA A 138 -10.65 1.30 2.62
CA ALA A 138 -10.81 1.18 4.05
C ALA A 138 -9.53 0.64 4.71
N VAL A 139 -9.11 1.27 5.79
CA VAL A 139 -7.95 0.83 6.57
C VAL A 139 -8.41 -0.28 7.51
N GLN A 140 -7.96 -1.49 7.25
CA GLN A 140 -8.40 -2.69 7.95
C GLN A 140 -7.64 -2.93 9.26
N ASN A 141 -8.15 -3.85 10.09
CA ASN A 141 -7.50 -4.31 11.33
C ASN A 141 -7.27 -3.22 12.38
N MET A 142 -8.15 -2.21 12.42
CA MET A 142 -8.07 -1.07 13.35
C MET A 142 -9.31 -0.95 14.26
N THR A 143 -10.04 -2.04 14.46
CA THR A 143 -11.36 -2.03 15.12
C THR A 143 -11.34 -1.50 16.54
N GLU A 144 -10.25 -1.68 17.29
CA GLU A 144 -10.13 -1.17 18.66
C GLU A 144 -10.12 0.36 18.76
N TYR A 145 -9.84 1.03 17.64
CA TYR A 145 -9.80 2.50 17.58
C TYR A 145 -11.08 3.12 17.03
N TYR A 146 -12.06 2.33 16.58
CA TYR A 146 -13.28 2.88 15.98
C TYR A 146 -14.05 3.73 16.99
N GLY A 147 -14.44 4.94 16.56
CA GLY A 147 -15.19 5.87 17.40
C GLY A 147 -14.41 6.50 18.57
N THR A 148 -13.13 6.25 18.70
CA THR A 148 -12.34 6.69 19.88
C THR A 148 -11.80 8.11 19.80
N GLY A 149 -11.93 8.81 18.66
CA GLY A 149 -11.30 10.11 18.42
C GLY A 149 -9.80 10.04 18.06
N VAL A 150 -9.23 8.83 17.99
CA VAL A 150 -7.81 8.65 17.64
C VAL A 150 -7.63 8.80 16.13
N HIS A 151 -6.74 9.69 15.71
CA HIS A 151 -6.40 9.89 14.31
C HIS A 151 -5.61 8.69 13.76
N LEU A 152 -5.81 8.31 12.49
CA LEU A 152 -5.19 7.13 11.88
C LEU A 152 -3.67 7.08 12.05
N THR A 153 -2.98 8.22 11.90
CA THR A 153 -1.53 8.30 12.08
C THR A 153 -1.08 7.84 13.47
N GLU A 154 -1.82 8.24 14.51
CA GLU A 154 -1.54 7.80 15.88
C GLU A 154 -1.91 6.34 16.08
N ALA A 155 -3.06 5.90 15.56
CA ALA A 155 -3.50 4.51 15.68
C ALA A 155 -2.46 3.55 15.09
N LEU A 156 -1.96 3.83 13.88
CA LEU A 156 -0.89 3.05 13.26
C LEU A 156 0.41 3.07 14.09
N THR A 157 0.75 4.21 14.70
CA THR A 157 1.94 4.29 15.57
C THR A 157 1.76 3.43 16.82
N ARG A 158 0.59 3.43 17.43
CA ARG A 158 0.27 2.58 18.58
C ARG A 158 0.37 1.09 18.22
N GLU A 159 -0.15 0.70 17.06
CA GLU A 159 -0.01 -0.67 16.56
C GLU A 159 1.45 -1.05 16.29
N ALA A 160 2.25 -0.16 15.71
CA ALA A 160 3.67 -0.40 15.52
C ALA A 160 4.36 -0.69 16.85
N LEU A 161 4.08 0.08 17.90
CA LEU A 161 4.64 -0.14 19.23
C LEU A 161 4.23 -1.51 19.81
N LYS A 162 2.96 -1.89 19.67
CA LYS A 162 2.49 -3.22 20.11
C LYS A 162 3.20 -4.36 19.39
N THR A 163 3.37 -4.23 18.05
CA THR A 163 4.04 -5.29 17.28
C THR A 163 5.51 -5.44 17.61
N LEU A 164 6.17 -4.38 18.09
CA LEU A 164 7.57 -4.42 18.54
C LEU A 164 7.75 -5.11 19.89
N GLU A 165 6.72 -5.24 20.71
CA GLU A 165 6.85 -5.87 22.03
C GLU A 165 7.37 -7.31 21.94
N TYR A 166 6.93 -8.06 20.93
CA TYR A 166 7.33 -9.45 20.77
C TYR A 166 8.84 -9.60 20.49
N PRO A 167 9.41 -9.04 19.41
CA PRO A 167 10.82 -9.23 19.12
C PRO A 167 11.72 -8.60 20.19
N ILE A 168 11.34 -7.46 20.78
CA ILE A 168 12.12 -6.84 21.86
C ILE A 168 12.18 -7.77 23.08
N ARG A 169 11.05 -8.34 23.51
CA ARG A 169 10.98 -9.23 24.67
C ARG A 169 11.79 -10.51 24.48
N HIS A 170 11.90 -10.98 23.23
CA HIS A 170 12.62 -12.21 22.90
C HIS A 170 14.08 -11.97 22.44
N GLY A 171 14.52 -10.71 22.39
CA GLY A 171 15.87 -10.37 21.93
C GLY A 171 16.10 -10.68 20.45
N GLU A 172 15.03 -10.69 19.63
CA GLU A 172 15.12 -10.95 18.21
C GLU A 172 15.44 -9.66 17.43
N PRO A 173 16.33 -9.70 16.43
CA PRO A 173 16.50 -8.58 15.54
C PRO A 173 15.20 -8.35 14.75
N PHE A 174 14.83 -7.10 14.54
CA PHE A 174 13.59 -6.80 13.80
C PHE A 174 13.81 -5.78 12.70
N PHE A 175 12.92 -5.81 11.73
CA PHE A 175 12.78 -4.82 10.67
C PHE A 175 11.36 -4.29 10.68
N LEU A 176 11.17 -3.04 11.08
CA LEU A 176 9.90 -2.34 11.02
C LEU A 176 9.83 -1.44 9.79
N TYR A 177 8.90 -1.75 8.88
CA TYR A 177 8.54 -0.88 7.77
C TYR A 177 7.28 -0.10 8.15
N MET A 178 7.48 1.12 8.66
CA MET A 178 6.42 2.03 9.07
C MET A 178 6.07 2.96 7.91
N ALA A 179 4.91 2.76 7.29
CA ALA A 179 4.44 3.52 6.14
C ALA A 179 3.10 4.20 6.44
N HIS A 180 3.16 5.41 6.98
CA HIS A 180 1.96 6.21 7.20
C HIS A 180 1.25 6.56 5.88
N TYR A 181 -0.09 6.67 5.92
CA TYR A 181 -0.86 7.21 4.80
C TYR A 181 -0.73 8.74 4.68
N ALA A 182 -0.50 9.43 5.81
CA ALA A 182 -0.33 10.89 5.81
C ALA A 182 0.91 11.29 4.99
N THR A 183 0.81 12.33 4.17
CA THR A 183 -0.32 13.27 4.05
C THR A 183 -1.13 13.07 2.75
N HIS A 184 -1.54 11.86 2.44
CA HIS A 184 -2.36 11.60 1.26
C HIS A 184 -3.80 12.12 1.45
N THR A 185 -4.53 12.34 0.35
CA THR A 185 -5.97 12.61 0.40
C THR A 185 -6.74 11.40 1.00
N PRO A 186 -7.90 11.65 1.67
CA PRO A 186 -8.53 12.95 1.96
C PRO A 186 -7.70 13.78 2.93
N ILE A 187 -7.72 15.11 2.78
CA ILE A 187 -7.04 15.99 3.72
C ILE A 187 -7.95 16.19 4.95
N GLN A 188 -7.70 15.37 5.95
CA GLN A 188 -8.45 15.39 7.21
C GLN A 188 -7.47 15.64 8.35
N PRO A 189 -7.60 16.77 9.06
CA PRO A 189 -6.68 17.11 10.13
C PRO A 189 -6.95 16.28 11.39
N ASP A 190 -5.91 16.11 12.19
CA ASP A 190 -6.09 15.72 13.58
C ASP A 190 -6.70 16.89 14.36
N LYS A 191 -7.91 16.69 14.87
CA LYS A 191 -8.71 17.72 15.54
C LYS A 191 -8.00 18.34 16.75
N ARG A 192 -7.07 17.60 17.35
CA ARG A 192 -6.30 18.09 18.52
C ARG A 192 -5.29 19.17 18.16
N PHE A 193 -4.83 19.20 16.92
CA PHE A 193 -3.74 20.09 16.51
C PHE A 193 -4.18 21.20 15.55
N ILE A 194 -5.35 21.07 14.92
CA ILE A 194 -5.80 22.01 13.88
C ILE A 194 -5.87 23.45 14.38
N GLN A 195 -6.22 23.66 15.65
CA GLN A 195 -6.36 24.99 16.25
C GLN A 195 -5.08 25.83 16.23
N LYS A 196 -3.93 25.19 16.06
CA LYS A 196 -2.65 25.90 15.92
C LYS A 196 -2.47 26.58 14.55
N TYR A 197 -3.32 26.25 13.60
CA TYR A 197 -3.19 26.65 12.21
C TYR A 197 -4.39 27.44 11.69
N LEU A 198 -5.38 27.68 12.56
CA LEU A 198 -6.54 28.55 12.35
C LEU A 198 -6.35 29.90 13.02
#